data_aed2e40f86a151b13fc3cdc6cb66d8fe
#
_entry.id   aed2e40f86a151b13fc3cdc6cb66d8fe
#
_cell.length_a   1.000
_cell.length_b   1.000
_cell.length_c   1.000
_cell.angle_alpha   90.00
_cell.angle_beta   90.00
_cell.angle_gamma   90.00
#
_symmetry.space_group_name_H-M   'P 1'
#
loop_
_entity.id
_entity.type
_entity.pdbx_description
1 polymer ?
#
loop_
_entity_poly.entity_id
_entity_poly.type
_entity_poly.pdbx_seq_one_letter_code
_entity_poly.pdbx_strand_id
1 'polypeptide(L)'
;MDSILPIFDKELRRPLELFVKKNKIKVHTGVFAKGAESTKDGRTKLFYVDKNAKEGTKPDEIIADKILVTVGRKPNSKALEPTGVALDERGFVKVNDRCETNMRGVYAIGDVCNSGEMLAHVASFQGEMVAEIIAGKKRAYDPVAVPAIVFTEPEIVSVGLSPDEAKAAGHPVIIGKFPLAANGRSLTQEAEKTGGFVRVCAREDDHRILGIQAVGTHVSELVGEWTLALEMGALLEDIAGTIHAHPTMTEMTHEAVLATLGHAIHTA
;
A
#
# COMPACT_ATOMS: atom_id res chain seq x y z
N MET A 1 5.85 -13.73 9.51
CA MET A 1 4.50 -13.27 9.16
C MET A 1 3.70 -14.47 8.68
N ASP A 2 2.38 -14.49 8.87
CA ASP A 2 1.54 -15.64 8.56
C ASP A 2 1.00 -15.64 7.12
N SER A 3 1.26 -14.55 6.40
CA SER A 3 0.95 -14.39 4.98
C SER A 3 1.91 -13.44 4.30
N ILE A 4 1.97 -13.47 2.99
CA ILE A 4 2.58 -12.37 2.21
C ILE A 4 1.68 -11.14 2.34
N LEU A 5 2.26 -9.95 2.35
CA LEU A 5 1.57 -8.65 2.40
C LEU A 5 0.41 -8.62 3.43
N PRO A 6 0.67 -8.86 4.73
CA PRO A 6 -0.37 -9.01 5.74
C PRO A 6 -1.18 -7.73 6.01
N ILE A 7 -0.71 -6.58 5.53
CA ILE A 7 -1.40 -5.29 5.61
C ILE A 7 -2.63 -5.20 4.68
N PHE A 8 -2.71 -6.06 3.66
CA PHE A 8 -3.87 -6.14 2.77
C PHE A 8 -4.78 -7.29 3.17
N ASP A 9 -6.07 -7.14 2.95
CA ASP A 9 -7.04 -8.21 3.19
C ASP A 9 -6.86 -9.40 2.24
N LYS A 10 -7.45 -10.52 2.60
CA LYS A 10 -7.29 -11.78 1.87
C LYS A 10 -7.80 -11.69 0.42
N GLU A 11 -8.83 -10.90 0.16
CA GLU A 11 -9.42 -10.79 -1.17
C GLU A 11 -8.45 -10.09 -2.14
N LEU A 12 -7.82 -8.98 -1.70
CA LEU A 12 -6.79 -8.29 -2.49
C LEU A 12 -5.55 -9.15 -2.73
N ARG A 13 -5.13 -9.93 -1.74
CA ARG A 13 -3.94 -10.79 -1.86
C ARG A 13 -4.13 -12.01 -2.75
N ARG A 14 -5.36 -12.51 -2.88
CA ARG A 14 -5.65 -13.77 -3.57
C ARG A 14 -5.12 -13.85 -5.01
N PRO A 15 -5.30 -12.86 -5.90
CA PRO A 15 -4.72 -12.91 -7.25
C PRO A 15 -3.19 -13.04 -7.24
N LEU A 16 -2.50 -12.32 -6.36
CA LEU A 16 -1.05 -12.44 -6.19
C LEU A 16 -0.65 -13.83 -5.67
N GLU A 17 -1.34 -14.37 -4.69
CA GLU A 17 -1.09 -15.73 -4.17
C GLU A 17 -1.25 -16.79 -5.27
N LEU A 18 -2.25 -16.64 -6.14
CA LEU A 18 -2.45 -17.51 -7.31
C LEU A 18 -1.32 -17.37 -8.34
N PHE A 19 -0.87 -16.13 -8.62
CA PHE A 19 0.26 -15.85 -9.50
C PHE A 19 1.54 -16.51 -8.98
N VAL A 20 1.86 -16.32 -7.71
CA VAL A 20 3.01 -16.93 -7.03
C VAL A 20 2.99 -18.45 -7.16
N LYS A 21 1.82 -19.06 -6.91
CA LYS A 21 1.63 -20.52 -7.04
C LYS A 21 1.78 -20.99 -8.50
N LYS A 22 1.17 -20.29 -9.46
CA LYS A 22 1.25 -20.60 -10.90
C LYS A 22 2.69 -20.56 -11.40
N ASN A 23 3.48 -19.60 -10.90
CA ASN A 23 4.89 -19.45 -11.26
C ASN A 23 5.83 -20.33 -10.41
N LYS A 24 5.29 -21.26 -9.61
CA LYS A 24 6.06 -22.20 -8.79
C LYS A 24 7.04 -21.53 -7.82
N ILE A 25 6.73 -20.29 -7.38
CA ILE A 25 7.50 -19.59 -6.36
C ILE A 25 7.15 -20.19 -5.00
N LYS A 26 8.16 -20.72 -4.30
CA LYS A 26 7.96 -21.29 -2.97
C LYS A 26 7.87 -20.17 -1.94
N VAL A 27 6.81 -20.16 -1.16
CA VAL A 27 6.59 -19.19 -0.08
C VAL A 27 6.65 -19.92 1.26
N HIS A 28 7.51 -19.44 2.16
CA HIS A 28 7.65 -19.95 3.52
C HIS A 28 7.17 -18.84 4.49
N THR A 29 5.94 -19.00 4.99
CA THR A 29 5.38 -18.09 6.00
C THR A 29 5.53 -18.67 7.38
N GLY A 30 5.41 -17.83 8.41
CA GLY A 30 5.55 -18.29 9.80
C GLY A 30 6.94 -18.78 10.17
N VAL A 31 7.99 -18.35 9.46
CA VAL A 31 9.37 -18.79 9.72
C VAL A 31 10.27 -17.61 10.09
N PHE A 32 11.36 -17.92 10.81
CA PHE A 32 12.45 -16.99 11.13
C PHE A 32 13.77 -17.46 10.51
N ALA A 33 14.43 -16.57 9.79
CA ALA A 33 15.80 -16.79 9.36
C ALA A 33 16.74 -16.81 10.57
N LYS A 34 17.64 -17.79 10.61
CA LYS A 34 18.60 -17.98 11.72
C LYS A 34 20.05 -17.66 11.32
N GLY A 35 20.34 -17.62 10.04
CA GLY A 35 21.67 -17.31 9.55
C GLY A 35 21.86 -17.83 8.13
N ALA A 36 23.01 -17.52 7.57
CA ALA A 36 23.39 -17.99 6.24
C ALA A 36 24.89 -18.33 6.20
N GLU A 37 25.28 -19.27 5.34
CA GLU A 37 26.67 -19.65 5.10
C GLU A 37 26.93 -19.86 3.61
N SER A 38 28.15 -19.62 3.18
CA SER A 38 28.56 -19.91 1.82
C SER A 38 28.81 -21.41 1.61
N THR A 39 28.34 -21.93 0.49
CA THR A 39 28.64 -23.30 0.06
C THR A 39 29.92 -23.36 -0.74
N LYS A 40 30.49 -24.57 -0.91
CA LYS A 40 31.77 -24.78 -1.66
C LYS A 40 31.65 -24.37 -3.13
N ASP A 41 30.47 -24.42 -3.71
CA ASP A 41 30.16 -24.07 -5.10
C ASP A 41 29.79 -22.60 -5.31
N GLY A 42 29.94 -21.75 -4.26
CA GLY A 42 29.75 -20.31 -4.33
C GLY A 42 28.27 -19.86 -4.16
N ARG A 43 27.37 -20.79 -3.87
CA ARG A 43 25.97 -20.47 -3.50
C ARG A 43 25.86 -20.12 -2.02
N THR A 44 24.67 -19.73 -1.59
CA THR A 44 24.40 -19.42 -0.19
C THR A 44 23.32 -20.35 0.36
N LYS A 45 23.59 -20.93 1.52
CA LYS A 45 22.65 -21.72 2.30
C LYS A 45 22.04 -20.84 3.37
N LEU A 46 20.71 -20.67 3.36
CA LEU A 46 19.94 -19.97 4.37
C LEU A 46 19.33 -20.99 5.33
N PHE A 47 19.47 -20.76 6.62
CA PHE A 47 18.82 -21.55 7.67
C PHE A 47 17.59 -20.84 8.20
N TYR A 48 16.50 -21.58 8.41
CA TYR A 48 15.27 -21.04 8.98
C TYR A 48 14.57 -22.05 9.89
N VAL A 49 13.73 -21.56 10.79
CA VAL A 49 12.91 -22.38 11.68
C VAL A 49 11.47 -21.88 11.69
N ASP A 50 10.52 -22.76 11.96
CA ASP A 50 9.15 -22.35 12.25
C ASP A 50 9.11 -21.37 13.43
N LYS A 51 8.21 -20.40 13.40
CA LYS A 51 8.08 -19.37 14.45
C LYS A 51 7.76 -19.95 15.83
N ASN A 52 7.14 -21.14 15.87
CA ASN A 52 6.78 -21.86 17.10
C ASN A 52 7.80 -22.98 17.44
N ALA A 53 8.93 -23.05 16.71
CA ALA A 53 9.94 -24.09 16.96
C ALA A 53 10.50 -23.97 18.39
N LYS A 54 10.65 -25.10 19.06
CA LYS A 54 11.26 -25.16 20.39
C LYS A 54 12.75 -24.84 20.30
N GLU A 55 13.33 -24.35 21.39
CA GLU A 55 14.77 -24.16 21.51
C GLU A 55 15.51 -25.47 21.20
N GLY A 56 16.59 -25.38 20.41
CA GLY A 56 17.33 -26.55 19.95
C GLY A 56 16.76 -27.28 18.72
N THR A 57 15.64 -26.82 18.15
CA THR A 57 15.14 -27.39 16.89
C THR A 57 16.15 -27.19 15.78
N LYS A 58 16.49 -28.28 15.07
CA LYS A 58 17.39 -28.22 13.91
C LYS A 58 16.73 -27.35 12.81
N PRO A 59 17.45 -26.35 12.30
CA PRO A 59 16.91 -25.52 11.20
C PRO A 59 16.72 -26.31 9.91
N ASP A 60 15.69 -25.95 9.18
CA ASP A 60 15.57 -26.27 7.76
C ASP A 60 16.54 -25.40 6.93
N GLU A 61 16.82 -25.79 5.69
CA GLU A 61 17.75 -25.08 4.84
C GLU A 61 17.21 -24.87 3.42
N ILE A 62 17.59 -23.73 2.83
CA ILE A 62 17.38 -23.40 1.42
C ILE A 62 18.73 -22.99 0.83
N ILE A 63 19.08 -23.55 -0.34
CA ILE A 63 20.26 -23.13 -1.10
C ILE A 63 19.81 -22.25 -2.25
N ALA A 64 20.43 -21.09 -2.39
CA ALA A 64 20.14 -20.11 -3.43
C ALA A 64 21.43 -19.49 -3.98
N ASP A 65 21.40 -19.06 -5.23
CA ASP A 65 22.52 -18.36 -5.86
C ASP A 65 22.72 -16.97 -5.24
N LYS A 66 21.64 -16.30 -4.89
CA LYS A 66 21.61 -14.98 -4.25
C LYS A 66 20.50 -14.91 -3.19
N ILE A 67 20.73 -14.12 -2.16
CA ILE A 67 19.73 -13.79 -1.13
C ILE A 67 19.53 -12.28 -1.13
N LEU A 68 18.28 -11.86 -1.29
CA LEU A 68 17.87 -10.48 -1.09
C LEU A 68 17.22 -10.33 0.29
N VAL A 69 17.71 -9.38 1.09
CA VAL A 69 17.18 -9.08 2.44
C VAL A 69 16.33 -7.82 2.39
N THR A 70 15.02 -7.98 2.62
CA THR A 70 14.04 -6.88 2.58
C THR A 70 13.11 -6.92 3.80
N VAL A 71 13.70 -7.05 5.00
CA VAL A 71 12.97 -7.31 6.27
C VAL A 71 12.47 -6.03 6.97
N GLY A 72 12.53 -4.89 6.31
CA GLY A 72 12.08 -3.60 6.82
C GLY A 72 13.17 -2.53 6.79
N ARG A 73 12.80 -1.35 7.29
CA ARG A 73 13.66 -0.15 7.34
C ARG A 73 13.77 0.38 8.75
N LYS A 74 14.84 1.09 9.03
CA LYS A 74 15.06 1.88 10.25
C LYS A 74 15.49 3.29 9.85
N PRO A 75 15.12 4.32 10.62
CA PRO A 75 15.59 5.68 10.37
C PRO A 75 17.12 5.74 10.52
N ASN A 76 17.79 6.45 9.62
CA ASN A 76 19.23 6.66 9.72
C ASN A 76 19.51 7.97 10.47
N SER A 77 19.21 7.99 11.76
CA SER A 77 19.24 9.17 12.63
C SER A 77 20.39 9.20 13.65
N LYS A 78 21.23 8.17 13.69
CA LYS A 78 22.29 8.03 14.69
C LYS A 78 23.23 9.25 14.74
N ALA A 79 23.52 9.86 13.59
CA ALA A 79 24.36 11.06 13.50
C ALA A 79 23.70 12.31 14.13
N LEU A 80 22.39 12.28 14.39
CA LEU A 80 21.64 13.38 15.00
C LEU A 80 21.67 13.36 16.53
N GLU A 81 22.00 12.22 17.16
CA GLU A 81 22.00 12.08 18.63
C GLU A 81 22.77 13.20 19.35
N PRO A 82 24.00 13.62 18.91
CA PRO A 82 24.73 14.68 19.59
C PRO A 82 24.21 16.11 19.32
N THR A 83 23.25 16.28 18.42
CA THR A 83 22.74 17.60 18.01
C THR A 83 21.68 18.16 18.95
N GLY A 84 21.07 17.33 19.80
CA GLY A 84 19.94 17.69 20.66
C GLY A 84 18.57 17.61 19.99
N VAL A 85 18.49 17.15 18.73
CA VAL A 85 17.23 16.82 18.09
C VAL A 85 16.58 15.63 18.79
N ALA A 86 15.30 15.76 19.17
CA ALA A 86 14.59 14.70 19.89
C ALA A 86 14.26 13.51 18.98
N LEU A 87 14.64 12.33 19.41
CA LEU A 87 14.30 11.05 18.77
C LEU A 87 13.24 10.30 19.59
N ASP A 88 12.44 9.47 18.93
CA ASP A 88 11.57 8.52 19.62
C ASP A 88 12.33 7.22 19.96
N GLU A 89 11.65 6.28 20.63
CA GLU A 89 12.23 4.99 21.04
C GLU A 89 12.67 4.10 19.86
N ARG A 90 12.15 4.35 18.68
CA ARG A 90 12.48 3.64 17.44
C ARG A 90 13.58 4.34 16.65
N GLY A 91 14.02 5.52 17.11
CA GLY A 91 15.06 6.33 16.49
C GLY A 91 14.54 7.31 15.43
N PHE A 92 13.23 7.52 15.27
CA PHE A 92 12.70 8.55 14.38
C PHE A 92 12.82 9.92 15.02
N VAL A 93 13.11 10.96 14.21
CA VAL A 93 13.05 12.35 14.63
C VAL A 93 11.59 12.69 14.97
N LYS A 94 11.37 13.20 16.19
CA LYS A 94 10.04 13.67 16.61
C LYS A 94 9.74 15.01 15.95
N VAL A 95 8.59 15.08 15.28
CA VAL A 95 8.08 16.30 14.64
C VAL A 95 6.60 16.49 14.95
N ASN A 96 6.12 17.73 14.80
CA ASN A 96 4.71 18.06 14.79
C ASN A 96 4.11 17.95 13.37
N ASP A 97 2.85 18.32 13.20
CA ASP A 97 2.12 18.36 11.91
C ASP A 97 2.71 19.32 10.87
N ARG A 98 3.63 20.19 11.28
CA ARG A 98 4.37 21.10 10.40
C ARG A 98 5.79 20.60 10.10
N CYS A 99 6.09 19.35 10.45
CA CYS A 99 7.42 18.76 10.36
C CYS A 99 8.50 19.50 11.17
N GLU A 100 8.11 20.33 12.15
CA GLU A 100 9.03 21.05 13.03
C GLU A 100 9.56 20.12 14.11
N THR A 101 10.87 20.15 14.35
CA THR A 101 11.51 19.42 15.45
C THR A 101 11.42 20.24 16.76
N ASN A 102 11.96 19.69 17.85
CA ASN A 102 12.13 20.43 19.09
C ASN A 102 13.12 21.61 19.01
N MET A 103 13.88 21.72 17.92
CA MET A 103 14.85 22.78 17.70
C MET A 103 14.27 23.82 16.75
N ARG A 104 14.26 25.09 17.19
CA ARG A 104 13.72 26.20 16.39
C ARG A 104 14.42 26.32 15.03
N GLY A 105 13.62 26.33 13.95
CA GLY A 105 14.12 26.47 12.58
C GLY A 105 14.71 25.17 11.99
N VAL A 106 14.57 24.06 12.71
CA VAL A 106 14.99 22.73 12.23
C VAL A 106 13.75 21.87 11.95
N TYR A 107 13.68 21.36 10.75
CA TYR A 107 12.59 20.50 10.26
C TYR A 107 13.14 19.11 9.92
N ALA A 108 12.29 18.09 10.00
CA ALA A 108 12.60 16.75 9.51
C ALA A 108 11.43 16.21 8.70
N ILE A 109 11.72 15.59 7.55
CA ILE A 109 10.74 15.07 6.60
C ILE A 109 11.11 13.67 6.16
N GLY A 110 10.13 12.93 5.62
CA GLY A 110 10.32 11.61 5.03
C GLY A 110 10.71 10.54 6.04
N ASP A 111 11.44 9.54 5.58
CA ASP A 111 11.73 8.28 6.29
C ASP A 111 12.48 8.45 7.63
N VAL A 112 13.05 9.62 7.91
CA VAL A 112 13.78 9.88 9.15
C VAL A 112 12.91 10.38 10.29
N CYS A 113 11.69 10.85 10.01
CA CYS A 113 10.77 11.39 11.02
C CYS A 113 9.55 10.48 11.25
N ASN A 114 8.82 10.75 12.33
CA ASN A 114 7.66 9.95 12.75
C ASN A 114 6.31 10.48 12.22
N SER A 115 6.30 11.34 11.20
CA SER A 115 5.11 12.04 10.71
C SER A 115 4.41 11.35 9.55
N GLY A 116 4.56 10.04 9.40
CA GLY A 116 3.87 9.33 8.34
C GLY A 116 4.53 8.01 7.96
N GLU A 117 4.15 7.47 6.82
CA GLU A 117 4.69 6.24 6.28
C GLU A 117 6.01 6.50 5.55
N MET A 118 6.91 5.50 5.56
CA MET A 118 8.19 5.55 4.85
C MET A 118 7.99 5.39 3.34
N LEU A 119 7.42 6.41 2.69
CA LEU A 119 7.08 6.44 1.27
C LEU A 119 7.68 7.68 0.59
N ALA A 120 8.26 7.48 -0.59
CA ALA A 120 8.93 8.56 -1.33
C ALA A 120 7.99 9.75 -1.65
N HIS A 121 6.74 9.46 -2.03
CA HIS A 121 5.74 10.49 -2.33
C HIS A 121 5.29 11.25 -1.08
N VAL A 122 5.25 10.61 0.09
CA VAL A 122 5.03 11.30 1.38
C VAL A 122 6.18 12.26 1.67
N ALA A 123 7.43 11.82 1.51
CA ALA A 123 8.61 12.66 1.71
C ALA A 123 8.64 13.85 0.74
N SER A 124 8.26 13.67 -0.52
CA SER A 124 8.17 14.74 -1.52
C SER A 124 7.12 15.78 -1.12
N PHE A 125 5.91 15.34 -0.76
CA PHE A 125 4.85 16.23 -0.29
C PHE A 125 5.27 17.04 0.95
N GLN A 126 5.89 16.37 1.94
CA GLN A 126 6.39 17.04 3.13
C GLN A 126 7.49 18.05 2.79
N GLY A 127 8.35 17.76 1.81
CA GLY A 127 9.40 18.68 1.35
C GLY A 127 8.84 19.97 0.77
N GLU A 128 7.85 19.86 -0.13
CA GLU A 128 7.14 21.01 -0.69
C GLU A 128 6.43 21.82 0.39
N MET A 129 5.69 21.13 1.29
CA MET A 129 4.98 21.74 2.40
C MET A 129 5.92 22.53 3.33
N VAL A 130 7.07 21.94 3.71
CA VAL A 130 8.05 22.60 4.59
C VAL A 130 8.67 23.80 3.90
N ALA A 131 8.98 23.74 2.61
CA ALA A 131 9.47 24.88 1.86
C ALA A 131 8.46 26.05 1.87
N GLU A 132 7.16 25.75 1.71
CA GLU A 132 6.09 26.75 1.82
C GLU A 132 5.96 27.32 3.25
N ILE A 133 6.11 26.48 4.29
CA ILE A 133 6.11 26.93 5.70
C ILE A 133 7.27 27.89 5.96
N ILE A 134 8.48 27.56 5.50
CA ILE A 134 9.66 28.43 5.60
C ILE A 134 9.44 29.76 4.88
N ALA A 135 8.72 29.73 3.74
CA ALA A 135 8.31 30.93 3.00
C ALA A 135 7.14 31.70 3.65
N GLY A 136 6.67 31.30 4.84
CA GLY A 136 5.63 31.99 5.62
C GLY A 136 4.20 31.57 5.35
N LYS A 137 3.96 30.51 4.54
CA LYS A 137 2.61 29.97 4.34
C LYS A 137 2.14 29.14 5.53
N LYS A 138 0.84 29.16 5.76
CA LYS A 138 0.18 28.29 6.76
C LYS A 138 -0.13 26.95 6.13
N ARG A 139 0.62 25.93 6.48
CA ARG A 139 0.43 24.54 6.02
C ARG A 139 0.60 23.58 7.19
N ALA A 140 -0.06 22.42 7.10
CA ALA A 140 0.10 21.28 8.01
C ALA A 140 0.04 19.98 7.21
N TYR A 141 0.66 18.92 7.71
CA TYR A 141 0.58 17.57 7.17
C TYR A 141 -0.67 16.90 7.74
N ASP A 142 -1.73 16.94 6.97
CA ASP A 142 -3.04 16.36 7.32
C ASP A 142 -3.70 15.74 6.06
N PRO A 143 -3.09 14.71 5.46
CA PRO A 143 -3.65 14.06 4.28
C PRO A 143 -4.87 13.23 4.66
N VAL A 144 -5.95 13.33 3.88
CA VAL A 144 -7.12 12.46 3.99
C VAL A 144 -6.78 11.04 3.51
N ALA A 145 -5.95 10.93 2.48
CA ALA A 145 -5.55 9.67 1.90
C ALA A 145 -4.10 9.67 1.40
N VAL A 146 -3.38 8.59 1.73
CA VAL A 146 -2.05 8.32 1.19
C VAL A 146 -2.13 7.03 0.37
N PRO A 147 -1.81 7.04 -0.93
CA PRO A 147 -1.86 5.84 -1.75
C PRO A 147 -0.75 4.86 -1.35
N ALA A 148 -1.13 3.60 -1.14
CA ALA A 148 -0.21 2.49 -0.90
C ALA A 148 -0.18 1.58 -2.13
N ILE A 149 1.01 1.35 -2.69
CA ILE A 149 1.21 0.56 -3.91
C ILE A 149 2.25 -0.51 -3.66
N VAL A 150 1.95 -1.73 -4.10
CA VAL A 150 2.92 -2.83 -4.17
C VAL A 150 3.07 -3.24 -5.64
N PHE A 151 4.26 -3.03 -6.17
CA PHE A 151 4.62 -3.31 -7.57
C PHE A 151 4.99 -4.78 -7.76
N THR A 152 4.06 -5.66 -7.42
CA THR A 152 4.11 -7.08 -7.73
C THR A 152 3.42 -7.36 -9.07
N GLU A 153 3.36 -8.61 -9.50
CA GLU A 153 2.54 -9.06 -10.63
C GLU A 153 1.52 -10.10 -10.11
N PRO A 154 0.24 -9.77 -10.06
CA PRO A 154 -0.37 -8.44 -10.29
C PRO A 154 0.00 -7.41 -9.22
N GLU A 155 -0.09 -6.12 -9.57
CA GLU A 155 0.05 -5.00 -8.62
C GLU A 155 -1.09 -5.00 -7.61
N ILE A 156 -0.85 -4.46 -6.41
CA ILE A 156 -1.89 -4.22 -5.40
C ILE A 156 -1.85 -2.75 -5.00
N VAL A 157 -3.01 -2.13 -4.96
CA VAL A 157 -3.18 -0.72 -4.63
C VAL A 157 -4.28 -0.53 -3.59
N SER A 158 -4.05 0.37 -2.64
CA SER A 158 -5.06 0.82 -1.69
C SER A 158 -4.94 2.33 -1.46
N VAL A 159 -6.07 3.02 -1.53
CA VAL A 159 -6.20 4.43 -1.18
C VAL A 159 -7.38 4.56 -0.21
N GLY A 160 -7.17 5.16 0.95
CA GLY A 160 -8.17 5.25 2.01
C GLY A 160 -8.41 3.93 2.73
N LEU A 161 -9.59 3.79 3.34
CA LEU A 161 -9.93 2.66 4.21
C LEU A 161 -10.34 1.42 3.40
N SER A 162 -9.85 0.26 3.81
CA SER A 162 -10.44 -1.01 3.41
C SER A 162 -11.84 -1.18 4.01
N PRO A 163 -12.68 -2.09 3.48
CA PRO A 163 -13.99 -2.35 4.07
C PRO A 163 -13.96 -2.75 5.55
N ASP A 164 -12.95 -3.49 5.96
CA ASP A 164 -12.82 -3.92 7.35
C ASP A 164 -12.38 -2.77 8.27
N GLU A 165 -11.47 -1.91 7.81
CA GLU A 165 -11.07 -0.70 8.54
C GLU A 165 -12.23 0.30 8.64
N ALA A 166 -13.01 0.50 7.58
CA ALA A 166 -14.18 1.37 7.60
C ALA A 166 -15.25 0.88 8.59
N LYS A 167 -15.53 -0.43 8.60
CA LYS A 167 -16.43 -1.05 9.60
C LYS A 167 -15.88 -0.92 11.01
N ALA A 168 -14.59 -1.15 11.22
CA ALA A 168 -13.95 -1.00 12.53
C ALA A 168 -13.99 0.45 13.03
N ALA A 169 -13.97 1.43 12.11
CA ALA A 169 -14.17 2.85 12.40
C ALA A 169 -15.65 3.22 12.67
N GLY A 170 -16.58 2.26 12.59
CA GLY A 170 -18.00 2.46 12.89
C GLY A 170 -18.82 2.97 11.72
N HIS A 171 -18.32 2.95 10.50
CA HIS A 171 -19.07 3.36 9.32
C HIS A 171 -19.95 2.21 8.80
N PRO A 172 -21.27 2.42 8.58
CA PRO A 172 -22.08 1.56 7.74
C PRO A 172 -21.57 1.69 6.29
N VAL A 173 -21.24 0.58 5.64
CA VAL A 173 -20.57 0.61 4.33
C VAL A 173 -21.32 -0.20 3.27
N ILE A 174 -21.34 0.35 2.08
CA ILE A 174 -21.68 -0.32 0.84
C ILE A 174 -20.41 -0.55 0.02
N ILE A 175 -20.35 -1.67 -0.71
CA ILE A 175 -19.16 -2.10 -1.42
C ILE A 175 -19.55 -2.58 -2.81
N GLY A 176 -18.89 -2.04 -3.83
CA GLY A 176 -19.00 -2.53 -5.21
C GLY A 176 -17.66 -2.98 -5.73
N LYS A 177 -17.69 -3.86 -6.73
CA LYS A 177 -16.50 -4.40 -7.39
C LYS A 177 -16.72 -4.52 -8.88
N PHE A 178 -15.63 -4.32 -9.63
CA PHE A 178 -15.60 -4.55 -11.06
C PHE A 178 -14.35 -5.36 -11.43
N PRO A 179 -14.52 -6.53 -12.12
CA PRO A 179 -13.38 -7.38 -12.48
C PRO A 179 -12.65 -6.86 -13.72
N LEU A 180 -11.31 -7.01 -13.75
CA LEU A 180 -10.50 -6.66 -14.92
C LEU A 180 -10.96 -7.40 -16.18
N ALA A 181 -11.45 -8.63 -16.05
CA ALA A 181 -11.92 -9.43 -17.17
C ALA A 181 -13.14 -8.85 -17.91
N ALA A 182 -13.86 -7.91 -17.32
CA ALA A 182 -14.98 -7.23 -17.95
C ALA A 182 -14.61 -5.87 -18.60
N ASN A 183 -13.33 -5.43 -18.47
CA ASN A 183 -12.87 -4.17 -19.01
C ASN A 183 -12.20 -4.36 -20.39
N GLY A 184 -12.68 -3.64 -21.42
CA GLY A 184 -12.17 -3.77 -22.78
C GLY A 184 -10.68 -3.42 -22.93
N ARG A 185 -10.18 -2.41 -22.21
CA ARG A 185 -8.75 -2.06 -22.25
C ARG A 185 -7.89 -3.13 -21.56
N SER A 186 -8.35 -3.69 -20.47
CA SER A 186 -7.70 -4.81 -19.78
C SER A 186 -7.51 -6.01 -20.71
N LEU A 187 -8.53 -6.34 -21.51
CA LEU A 187 -8.45 -7.44 -22.50
C LEU A 187 -7.39 -7.17 -23.57
N THR A 188 -7.25 -5.92 -24.05
CA THR A 188 -6.20 -5.59 -25.05
C THR A 188 -4.80 -5.67 -24.50
N GLN A 189 -4.63 -5.66 -23.19
CA GLN A 189 -3.35 -5.74 -22.49
C GLN A 189 -3.10 -7.13 -21.88
N GLU A 190 -4.00 -8.09 -22.11
CA GLU A 190 -3.99 -9.43 -21.49
C GLU A 190 -3.98 -9.39 -19.94
N ALA A 191 -4.39 -8.25 -19.36
CA ALA A 191 -4.36 -8.02 -17.92
C ALA A 191 -5.37 -8.90 -17.17
N GLU A 192 -6.42 -9.36 -17.83
CA GLU A 192 -7.40 -10.30 -17.30
C GLU A 192 -6.77 -11.66 -16.90
N LYS A 193 -5.63 -12.03 -17.51
CA LYS A 193 -4.94 -13.29 -17.24
C LYS A 193 -4.35 -13.38 -15.85
N THR A 194 -4.07 -12.24 -15.22
CA THR A 194 -3.58 -12.18 -13.84
C THR A 194 -4.72 -12.28 -12.82
N GLY A 195 -5.95 -12.14 -13.28
CA GLY A 195 -7.11 -11.91 -12.44
C GLY A 195 -7.06 -10.51 -11.84
N GLY A 196 -8.10 -10.15 -11.11
CA GLY A 196 -8.09 -8.87 -10.40
C GLY A 196 -9.39 -8.12 -10.53
N PHE A 197 -9.46 -7.02 -9.80
CA PHE A 197 -10.66 -6.18 -9.70
C PHE A 197 -10.31 -4.80 -9.17
N VAL A 198 -11.21 -3.84 -9.39
CA VAL A 198 -11.32 -2.60 -8.62
C VAL A 198 -12.47 -2.76 -7.64
N ARG A 199 -12.26 -2.33 -6.38
CA ARG A 199 -13.26 -2.34 -5.31
C ARG A 199 -13.40 -0.95 -4.72
N VAL A 200 -14.64 -0.47 -4.59
CA VAL A 200 -14.99 0.79 -3.95
C VAL A 200 -15.71 0.49 -2.64
N CYS A 201 -15.34 1.20 -1.59
CA CYS A 201 -15.98 1.20 -0.28
C CYS A 201 -16.48 2.60 0.02
N ALA A 202 -17.77 2.76 0.23
CA ALA A 202 -18.41 4.04 0.54
C ALA A 202 -19.34 3.92 1.74
N ARG A 203 -19.66 5.04 2.36
CA ARG A 203 -20.68 5.10 3.41
C ARG A 203 -22.07 4.83 2.81
N GLU A 204 -22.88 4.11 3.55
CA GLU A 204 -24.24 3.77 3.13
C GLU A 204 -25.20 4.98 3.22
N ASP A 205 -24.96 5.88 4.18
CA ASP A 205 -25.88 6.98 4.52
C ASP A 205 -25.75 8.21 3.59
N ASP A 206 -24.53 8.52 3.12
CA ASP A 206 -24.29 9.72 2.31
C ASP A 206 -23.46 9.46 1.06
N HIS A 207 -23.16 8.20 0.77
CA HIS A 207 -22.38 7.75 -0.38
C HIS A 207 -20.94 8.28 -0.45
N ARG A 208 -20.42 8.86 0.63
CA ARG A 208 -19.05 9.35 0.68
C ARG A 208 -18.06 8.20 0.50
N ILE A 209 -17.15 8.33 -0.46
CA ILE A 209 -16.12 7.34 -0.72
C ILE A 209 -15.13 7.33 0.45
N LEU A 210 -14.94 6.16 1.06
CA LEU A 210 -14.01 5.94 2.17
C LEU A 210 -12.70 5.31 1.72
N GLY A 211 -12.73 4.57 0.63
CA GLY A 211 -11.53 3.97 0.08
C GLY A 211 -11.78 3.21 -1.21
N ILE A 212 -10.73 3.11 -2.01
CA ILE A 212 -10.72 2.37 -3.27
C ILE A 212 -9.49 1.48 -3.28
N GLN A 213 -9.67 0.21 -3.61
CA GLN A 213 -8.60 -0.76 -3.69
C GLN A 213 -8.66 -1.51 -5.02
N ALA A 214 -7.50 -1.91 -5.50
CA ALA A 214 -7.41 -2.77 -6.67
C ALA A 214 -6.28 -3.79 -6.58
N VAL A 215 -6.44 -4.85 -7.34
CA VAL A 215 -5.39 -5.80 -7.66
C VAL A 215 -5.47 -6.11 -9.14
N GLY A 216 -4.34 -6.02 -9.85
CA GLY A 216 -4.29 -6.29 -11.28
C GLY A 216 -3.09 -5.64 -11.96
N THR A 217 -2.97 -5.85 -13.26
CA THR A 217 -1.92 -5.26 -14.08
C THR A 217 -2.21 -3.76 -14.29
N HIS A 218 -1.21 -2.90 -14.07
CA HIS A 218 -1.28 -1.44 -14.26
C HIS A 218 -2.33 -0.69 -13.42
N VAL A 219 -2.81 -1.28 -12.33
CA VAL A 219 -3.77 -0.60 -11.43
C VAL A 219 -3.13 0.55 -10.65
N SER A 220 -1.81 0.61 -10.55
CA SER A 220 -1.08 1.71 -9.95
C SER A 220 -1.32 3.06 -10.64
N GLU A 221 -1.61 3.05 -11.94
CA GLU A 221 -1.86 4.27 -12.71
C GLU A 221 -3.23 4.93 -12.38
N LEU A 222 -4.11 4.22 -11.66
CA LEU A 222 -5.45 4.71 -11.31
C LEU A 222 -5.48 5.53 -10.01
N VAL A 223 -4.41 5.48 -9.21
CA VAL A 223 -4.41 6.03 -7.84
C VAL A 223 -4.54 7.56 -7.79
N GLY A 224 -4.14 8.26 -8.83
CA GLY A 224 -4.22 9.72 -8.88
C GLY A 224 -5.66 10.22 -8.78
N GLU A 225 -6.59 9.63 -9.54
CA GLU A 225 -8.02 9.90 -9.46
C GLU A 225 -8.58 9.57 -8.08
N TRP A 226 -8.23 8.41 -7.55
CA TRP A 226 -8.75 7.94 -6.26
C TRP A 226 -8.28 8.80 -5.09
N THR A 227 -7.00 9.17 -5.07
CA THR A 227 -6.46 10.05 -4.04
C THR A 227 -7.12 11.41 -4.10
N LEU A 228 -7.28 11.99 -5.29
CA LEU A 228 -7.98 13.25 -5.48
C LEU A 228 -9.44 13.18 -5.02
N ALA A 229 -10.16 12.11 -5.38
CA ALA A 229 -11.54 11.90 -4.97
C ALA A 229 -11.70 11.87 -3.43
N LEU A 230 -10.83 11.14 -2.73
CA LEU A 230 -10.85 11.09 -1.27
C LEU A 230 -10.47 12.44 -0.64
N GLU A 231 -9.44 13.12 -1.14
CA GLU A 231 -9.03 14.45 -0.66
C GLU A 231 -10.13 15.51 -0.85
N MET A 232 -10.91 15.42 -1.93
CA MET A 232 -12.05 16.28 -2.21
C MET A 232 -13.32 15.87 -1.46
N GLY A 233 -13.32 14.71 -0.79
CA GLY A 233 -14.50 14.16 -0.11
C GLY A 233 -15.61 13.76 -1.06
N ALA A 234 -15.26 13.22 -2.23
CA ALA A 234 -16.19 12.86 -3.29
C ALA A 234 -17.20 11.80 -2.84
N LEU A 235 -18.40 11.91 -3.43
CA LEU A 235 -19.47 10.93 -3.34
C LEU A 235 -19.39 9.95 -4.51
N LEU A 236 -20.08 8.83 -4.41
CA LEU A 236 -20.19 7.88 -5.53
C LEU A 236 -20.75 8.56 -6.78
N GLU A 237 -21.72 9.47 -6.62
CA GLU A 237 -22.36 10.20 -7.70
C GLU A 237 -21.39 11.13 -8.45
N ASP A 238 -20.33 11.64 -7.80
CA ASP A 238 -19.34 12.50 -8.45
C ASP A 238 -18.54 11.71 -9.49
N ILE A 239 -18.09 10.49 -9.13
CA ILE A 239 -17.40 9.60 -10.07
C ILE A 239 -18.36 9.02 -11.11
N ALA A 240 -19.56 8.60 -10.69
CA ALA A 240 -20.59 8.08 -11.61
C ALA A 240 -21.03 9.13 -12.65
N GLY A 241 -21.04 10.41 -12.29
CA GLY A 241 -21.35 11.53 -13.18
C GLY A 241 -20.16 12.00 -14.03
N THR A 242 -18.97 11.49 -13.81
CA THR A 242 -17.75 11.87 -14.54
C THR A 242 -17.60 11.01 -15.79
N ILE A 243 -17.32 11.65 -16.95
CA ILE A 243 -17.09 10.94 -18.22
C ILE A 243 -15.70 10.29 -18.18
N HIS A 244 -15.64 8.97 -18.27
CA HIS A 244 -14.41 8.20 -18.43
C HIS A 244 -14.19 7.86 -19.91
N ALA A 245 -12.97 8.05 -20.39
CA ALA A 245 -12.64 7.80 -21.81
C ALA A 245 -12.68 6.31 -22.12
N HIS A 246 -13.24 5.94 -23.29
CA HIS A 246 -13.27 4.57 -23.80
C HIS A 246 -12.28 4.39 -24.96
N PRO A 247 -11.47 3.29 -25.02
CA PRO A 247 -11.31 2.28 -23.96
C PRO A 247 -10.14 2.62 -23.02
N THR A 248 -10.36 2.64 -21.73
CA THR A 248 -9.32 2.89 -20.73
C THR A 248 -9.44 1.99 -19.51
N MET A 249 -8.38 1.91 -18.69
CA MET A 249 -8.42 1.23 -17.40
C MET A 249 -9.24 2.01 -16.37
N THR A 250 -9.38 3.34 -16.51
CA THR A 250 -10.16 4.17 -15.58
C THR A 250 -11.65 3.86 -15.58
N GLU A 251 -12.19 3.30 -16.68
CA GLU A 251 -13.58 2.82 -16.73
C GLU A 251 -13.88 1.77 -15.65
N MET A 252 -12.86 1.06 -15.15
CA MET A 252 -13.05 0.11 -14.04
C MET A 252 -13.44 0.81 -12.74
N THR A 253 -12.93 2.03 -12.51
CA THR A 253 -13.33 2.85 -11.35
C THR A 253 -14.80 3.24 -11.47
N HIS A 254 -15.20 3.75 -12.63
CA HIS A 254 -16.59 4.11 -12.93
C HIS A 254 -17.54 2.94 -12.73
N GLU A 255 -17.24 1.79 -13.34
CA GLU A 255 -18.06 0.57 -13.22
C GLU A 255 -18.13 0.01 -11.78
N ALA A 256 -17.02 0.08 -11.03
CA ALA A 256 -17.02 -0.32 -9.63
C ALA A 256 -17.89 0.62 -8.76
N VAL A 257 -17.91 1.91 -9.09
CA VAL A 257 -18.81 2.89 -8.45
C VAL A 257 -20.25 2.60 -8.83
N LEU A 258 -20.57 2.37 -10.10
CA LEU A 258 -21.92 1.99 -10.52
C LEU A 258 -22.39 0.68 -9.86
N ALA A 259 -21.49 -0.29 -9.69
CA ALA A 259 -21.78 -1.52 -8.96
C ALA A 259 -22.11 -1.24 -7.48
N THR A 260 -21.42 -0.27 -6.87
CA THR A 260 -21.72 0.15 -5.48
C THR A 260 -23.10 0.79 -5.37
N LEU A 261 -23.53 1.55 -6.39
CA LEU A 261 -24.84 2.15 -6.49
C LEU A 261 -25.96 1.15 -6.94
N GLY A 262 -25.60 -0.08 -7.28
CA GLY A 262 -26.56 -1.14 -7.65
C GLY A 262 -26.99 -1.11 -9.12
N HIS A 263 -26.29 -0.40 -10.02
CA HIS A 263 -26.64 -0.29 -11.43
C HIS A 263 -25.42 -0.36 -12.38
N ALA A 264 -24.50 -1.30 -12.11
CA ALA A 264 -23.41 -1.61 -13.04
C ALA A 264 -23.95 -1.98 -14.44
N ILE A 265 -23.22 -1.54 -15.47
CA ILE A 265 -23.65 -1.75 -16.87
C ILE A 265 -23.04 -3.04 -17.44
N HIS A 266 -21.79 -3.34 -17.13
CA HIS A 266 -21.04 -4.44 -17.76
C HIS A 266 -20.84 -5.67 -16.86
N THR A 267 -21.38 -5.66 -15.64
CA THR A 267 -21.41 -6.81 -14.73
C THR A 267 -22.81 -6.96 -14.12
N ALA A 268 -23.30 -8.20 -14.06
CA ALA A 268 -24.52 -8.52 -13.35
C ALA A 268 -24.25 -8.93 -11.91
#